data_5dd3c13835a00f0b21d534966d27e588
#
_entry.id   5dd3c13835a00f0b21d534966d27e588
#
_cell.length_a   1.000
_cell.length_b   1.000
_cell.length_c   1.000
_cell.angle_alpha   90.00
_cell.angle_beta   90.00
_cell.angle_gamma   90.00
#
_symmetry.space_group_name_H-M   'P 1'
#
loop_
_entity.id
_entity.type
_entity.pdbx_description
1 polymer ?
#
loop_
_entity_poly.entity_id
_entity_poly.type
_entity_poly.pdbx_seq_one_letter_code
_entity_poly.pdbx_strand_id
1 'polypeptide(L)'
;MIRILIAFATLITLAMPAQAQQLSLNEISRYLNTIQAAQGAFTQINSDGTISTGQIAIKRPGKVRFDYNPPERALVLASAGSVYILDRKLNAQPETYPLNQTPLSIILDRNVNLAQAGMVKNHSYDGTATVVTAQDPKRPEYGSIQLKFTANPVELRQWIITDGDGNQTTVVLGGLEKANLPNSMFYIDPELAKLR
;
A
#
# COMPACT_ATOMS: atom_id res chain seq x y z
N MET A 1 -63.82 -40.37 -5.15
CA MET A 1 -62.35 -40.43 -5.14
C MET A 1 -61.86 -39.09 -5.65
N ILE A 2 -61.44 -38.20 -4.72
CA ILE A 2 -60.94 -36.85 -5.01
C ILE A 2 -59.39 -36.93 -5.09
N ARG A 3 -58.83 -36.67 -6.28
CA ARG A 3 -57.37 -36.56 -6.45
C ARG A 3 -56.91 -35.13 -6.21
N ILE A 4 -56.19 -34.92 -5.07
CA ILE A 4 -55.55 -33.65 -4.75
C ILE A 4 -54.23 -33.59 -5.49
N LEU A 5 -54.09 -32.73 -6.48
CA LEU A 5 -52.84 -32.37 -7.11
C LEU A 5 -52.09 -31.32 -6.22
N ILE A 6 -51.00 -31.74 -5.58
CA ILE A 6 -50.11 -30.83 -4.89
C ILE A 6 -49.11 -30.25 -5.94
N ALA A 7 -49.29 -28.98 -6.29
CA ALA A 7 -48.33 -28.26 -7.13
C ALA A 7 -47.12 -27.84 -6.28
N PHE A 8 -45.97 -28.42 -6.53
CA PHE A 8 -44.70 -28.05 -5.93
C PHE A 8 -44.16 -26.79 -6.66
N ALA A 9 -44.30 -25.61 -6.08
CA ALA A 9 -43.71 -24.38 -6.58
C ALA A 9 -42.23 -24.36 -6.19
N THR A 10 -41.34 -24.66 -7.14
CA THR A 10 -39.88 -24.55 -6.99
C THR A 10 -39.50 -23.05 -6.99
N LEU A 11 -39.13 -22.53 -5.84
CA LEU A 11 -38.62 -21.16 -5.69
C LEU A 11 -37.18 -21.12 -6.21
N ILE A 12 -36.96 -20.67 -7.43
CA ILE A 12 -35.64 -20.43 -8.01
C ILE A 12 -35.13 -19.11 -7.43
N THR A 13 -34.28 -19.16 -6.42
CA THR A 13 -33.54 -17.98 -5.94
C THR A 13 -32.46 -17.62 -6.97
N LEU A 14 -32.71 -16.57 -7.77
CA LEU A 14 -31.69 -15.95 -8.60
C LEU A 14 -30.64 -15.31 -7.70
N ALA A 15 -29.51 -15.99 -7.50
CA ALA A 15 -28.32 -15.39 -6.93
C ALA A 15 -27.82 -14.31 -7.91
N MET A 16 -28.11 -13.04 -7.62
CA MET A 16 -27.48 -11.95 -8.37
C MET A 16 -25.98 -11.99 -8.12
N PRO A 17 -25.14 -12.02 -9.20
CA PRO A 17 -23.71 -11.90 -9.01
C PRO A 17 -23.43 -10.57 -8.28
N ALA A 18 -22.72 -10.63 -7.19
CA ALA A 18 -22.23 -9.42 -6.50
C ALA A 18 -21.27 -8.72 -7.49
N GLN A 19 -21.77 -7.71 -8.16
CA GLN A 19 -20.96 -6.91 -9.08
C GLN A 19 -19.92 -6.19 -8.25
N ALA A 20 -18.64 -6.54 -8.42
CA ALA A 20 -17.55 -5.85 -7.78
C ALA A 20 -17.59 -4.38 -8.26
N GLN A 21 -17.94 -3.49 -7.34
CA GLN A 21 -18.15 -2.07 -7.62
C GLN A 21 -16.87 -1.29 -7.36
N GLN A 22 -16.61 -0.30 -8.21
CA GLN A 22 -15.55 0.68 -7.98
C GLN A 22 -15.75 1.36 -6.62
N LEU A 23 -14.73 1.28 -5.75
CA LEU A 23 -14.74 1.96 -4.46
C LEU A 23 -14.65 3.48 -4.66
N SER A 24 -15.41 4.24 -3.90
CA SER A 24 -15.30 5.70 -3.89
C SER A 24 -14.00 6.16 -3.22
N LEU A 25 -13.51 7.35 -3.56
CA LEU A 25 -12.33 7.95 -2.92
C LEU A 25 -12.50 8.13 -1.40
N ASN A 26 -13.74 8.35 -0.96
CA ASN A 26 -14.07 8.47 0.47
C ASN A 26 -13.96 7.12 1.19
N GLU A 27 -14.40 6.03 0.58
CA GLU A 27 -14.25 4.68 1.14
C GLU A 27 -12.78 4.30 1.25
N ILE A 28 -12.00 4.54 0.19
CA ILE A 28 -10.56 4.30 0.16
C ILE A 28 -9.84 5.14 1.23
N SER A 29 -10.16 6.42 1.34
CA SER A 29 -9.56 7.31 2.36
C SER A 29 -9.90 6.83 3.77
N ARG A 30 -11.15 6.42 4.00
CA ARG A 30 -11.59 5.85 5.29
C ARG A 30 -10.81 4.57 5.60
N TYR A 31 -10.68 3.65 4.65
CA TYR A 31 -9.91 2.42 4.82
C TYR A 31 -8.44 2.73 5.16
N LEU A 32 -7.77 3.57 4.37
CA LEU A 32 -6.38 3.98 4.64
C LEU A 32 -6.24 4.58 6.05
N ASN A 33 -7.23 5.34 6.51
CA ASN A 33 -7.21 5.93 7.85
C ASN A 33 -7.46 4.91 8.98
N THR A 34 -7.95 3.71 8.70
CA THR A 34 -7.99 2.61 9.69
C THR A 34 -6.63 1.97 9.92
N ILE A 35 -5.70 2.10 8.97
CA ILE A 35 -4.35 1.53 9.07
C ILE A 35 -3.48 2.47 9.92
N GLN A 36 -3.58 2.39 11.23
CA GLN A 36 -2.75 3.17 12.16
C GLN A 36 -1.41 2.49 12.43
N ALA A 37 -1.44 1.17 12.68
CA ALA A 37 -0.28 0.32 12.78
C ALA A 37 -0.62 -1.06 12.22
N ALA A 38 0.15 -1.53 11.24
CA ALA A 38 -0.05 -2.80 10.56
C ALA A 38 1.27 -3.37 10.05
N GLN A 39 1.31 -4.67 9.85
CA GLN A 39 2.43 -5.40 9.27
C GLN A 39 1.96 -6.47 8.30
N GLY A 40 2.86 -6.92 7.43
CA GLY A 40 2.58 -7.99 6.47
C GLY A 40 3.79 -8.33 5.63
N ALA A 41 3.66 -9.36 4.80
CA ALA A 41 4.66 -9.67 3.79
C ALA A 41 4.48 -8.78 2.56
N PHE A 42 5.56 -8.55 1.83
CA PHE A 42 5.51 -7.88 0.54
C PHE A 42 6.39 -8.57 -0.50
N THR A 43 6.03 -8.38 -1.76
CA THR A 43 6.85 -8.66 -2.93
C THR A 43 7.04 -7.36 -3.69
N GLN A 44 8.28 -7.02 -4.00
CA GLN A 44 8.63 -5.86 -4.82
C GLN A 44 9.13 -6.30 -6.19
N ILE A 45 8.66 -5.61 -7.22
CA ILE A 45 9.16 -5.72 -8.59
C ILE A 45 9.82 -4.39 -8.92
N ASN A 46 11.12 -4.43 -9.18
CA ASN A 46 11.94 -3.27 -9.49
C ASN A 46 11.78 -2.85 -10.96
N SER A 47 12.25 -1.66 -11.32
CA SER A 47 12.20 -1.14 -12.70
C SER A 47 12.96 -2.01 -13.71
N ASP A 48 13.98 -2.73 -13.28
CA ASP A 48 14.76 -3.69 -14.08
C ASP A 48 14.13 -5.09 -14.16
N GLY A 49 12.95 -5.29 -13.54
CA GLY A 49 12.21 -6.56 -13.48
C GLY A 49 12.71 -7.52 -12.40
N THR A 50 13.71 -7.20 -11.63
CA THR A 50 14.14 -8.03 -10.49
C THR A 50 13.09 -8.07 -9.41
N ILE A 51 12.99 -9.19 -8.68
CA ILE A 51 11.98 -9.41 -7.65
C ILE A 51 12.67 -9.56 -6.30
N SER A 52 12.19 -8.79 -5.33
CA SER A 52 12.60 -8.85 -3.94
C SER A 52 11.39 -9.14 -3.05
N THR A 53 11.60 -9.78 -1.91
CA THR A 53 10.55 -10.04 -0.93
C THR A 53 10.96 -9.54 0.44
N GLY A 54 10.01 -9.41 1.34
CA GLY A 54 10.32 -8.99 2.70
C GLY A 54 9.09 -8.82 3.59
N GLN A 55 9.32 -8.13 4.72
CA GLN A 55 8.29 -7.76 5.67
C GLN A 55 8.12 -6.24 5.68
N ILE A 56 6.87 -5.79 5.66
CA ILE A 56 6.51 -4.38 5.82
C ILE A 56 5.88 -4.15 7.18
N ALA A 57 6.25 -3.06 7.82
CA ALA A 57 5.59 -2.53 9.01
C ALA A 57 5.25 -1.06 8.76
N ILE A 58 3.98 -0.70 8.92
CA ILE A 58 3.47 0.66 8.76
C ILE A 58 3.01 1.16 10.13
N LYS A 59 3.42 2.37 10.52
CA LYS A 59 2.90 3.05 11.70
C LYS A 59 2.72 4.52 11.40
N ARG A 60 1.49 4.91 11.19
CA ARG A 60 1.14 6.28 10.84
C ARG A 60 1.11 7.19 12.08
N PRO A 61 1.42 8.49 11.91
CA PRO A 61 1.90 9.12 10.68
C PRO A 61 3.40 8.90 10.43
N GLY A 62 3.76 8.92 9.14
CA GLY A 62 5.13 9.12 8.68
C GLY A 62 6.14 8.00 8.93
N LYS A 63 5.69 6.79 9.33
CA LYS A 63 6.59 5.67 9.59
C LYS A 63 6.22 4.47 8.74
N VAL A 64 7.21 3.94 8.04
CA VAL A 64 7.16 2.63 7.38
C VAL A 64 8.53 2.00 7.39
N ARG A 65 8.58 0.70 7.52
CA ARG A 65 9.79 -0.11 7.49
C ARG A 65 9.60 -1.26 6.52
N PHE A 66 10.52 -1.42 5.57
CA PHE A 66 10.63 -2.56 4.69
C PHE A 66 11.93 -3.30 5.01
N ASP A 67 11.82 -4.48 5.56
CA ASP A 67 12.93 -5.40 5.77
C ASP A 67 12.97 -6.41 4.64
N TYR A 68 13.99 -6.33 3.79
CA TYR A 68 14.14 -7.25 2.66
C TYR A 68 14.79 -8.55 3.09
N ASN A 69 14.26 -9.64 2.55
CA ASN A 69 14.83 -10.98 2.72
C ASN A 69 16.15 -11.15 1.96
N PRO A 70 17.05 -12.08 2.36
CA PRO A 70 18.16 -12.48 1.52
C PRO A 70 17.69 -12.90 0.12
N PRO A 71 18.48 -12.62 -0.93
CA PRO A 71 19.86 -12.12 -0.88
C PRO A 71 19.99 -10.59 -0.71
N GLU A 72 18.88 -9.82 -0.80
CA GLU A 72 18.96 -8.34 -0.83
C GLU A 72 19.46 -7.74 0.48
N ARG A 73 18.93 -8.17 1.63
CA ARG A 73 19.28 -7.65 2.96
C ARG A 73 19.22 -6.13 3.09
N ALA A 74 18.39 -5.48 2.26
CA ALA A 74 18.16 -4.05 2.32
C ALA A 74 17.20 -3.69 3.45
N LEU A 75 17.21 -2.43 3.85
CA LEU A 75 16.24 -1.80 4.71
C LEU A 75 15.81 -0.49 4.07
N VAL A 76 14.52 -0.29 3.87
CA VAL A 76 13.93 1.03 3.60
C VAL A 76 13.12 1.45 4.83
N LEU A 77 13.45 2.60 5.40
CA LEU A 77 12.88 3.08 6.64
C LEU A 77 12.44 4.53 6.50
N ALA A 78 11.14 4.80 6.56
CA ALA A 78 10.64 6.16 6.74
C ALA A 78 10.44 6.43 8.23
N SER A 79 11.04 7.50 8.73
CA SER A 79 10.93 7.96 10.11
C SER A 79 11.38 9.42 10.23
N ALA A 80 10.82 10.16 11.19
CA ALA A 80 11.19 11.54 11.49
C ALA A 80 11.26 12.48 10.27
N GLY A 81 10.40 12.24 9.26
CA GLY A 81 10.35 13.07 8.05
C GLY A 81 11.38 12.71 6.97
N SER A 82 12.15 11.66 7.17
CA SER A 82 13.15 11.16 6.21
C SER A 82 12.85 9.72 5.80
N VAL A 83 13.29 9.35 4.60
CA VAL A 83 13.37 7.98 4.11
C VAL A 83 14.85 7.62 4.03
N TYR A 84 15.22 6.51 4.67
CA TYR A 84 16.56 5.94 4.67
C TYR A 84 16.55 4.66 3.85
N ILE A 85 17.48 4.53 2.91
CA ILE A 85 17.72 3.31 2.14
C ILE A 85 19.10 2.78 2.53
N LEU A 86 19.12 1.63 3.19
CA LEU A 86 20.31 1.01 3.72
C LEU A 86 20.52 -0.35 3.08
N ASP A 87 21.64 -0.53 2.36
CA ASP A 87 22.11 -1.86 1.96
C ASP A 87 22.99 -2.44 3.07
N ARG A 88 22.47 -3.41 3.79
CA ARG A 88 23.19 -4.09 4.88
C ARG A 88 24.31 -5.02 4.41
N LYS A 89 24.50 -5.20 3.09
CA LYS A 89 25.66 -5.90 2.53
C LYS A 89 26.86 -4.96 2.41
N LEU A 90 26.57 -3.68 2.24
CA LEU A 90 27.56 -2.63 2.12
C LEU A 90 27.75 -1.96 3.48
N ASN A 91 28.97 -1.75 3.89
CA ASN A 91 29.27 -1.02 5.12
C ASN A 91 29.27 0.50 4.85
N ALA A 92 28.18 0.98 4.19
CA ALA A 92 28.01 2.34 3.71
C ALA A 92 26.92 3.07 4.51
N GLN A 93 27.02 4.39 4.52
CA GLN A 93 25.93 5.23 5.07
C GLN A 93 24.68 5.07 4.22
N PRO A 94 23.46 5.15 4.82
CA PRO A 94 22.23 5.07 4.07
C PRO A 94 22.06 6.27 3.13
N GLU A 95 21.49 6.03 1.98
CA GLU A 95 20.92 7.10 1.19
C GLU A 95 19.72 7.68 1.95
N THR A 96 19.59 9.00 1.93
CA THR A 96 18.56 9.69 2.71
C THR A 96 17.83 10.71 1.86
N TYR A 97 16.49 10.62 1.88
CA TYR A 97 15.60 11.51 1.15
C TYR A 97 14.55 12.11 2.11
N PRO A 98 14.12 13.35 1.94
CA PRO A 98 12.97 13.88 2.65
C PRO A 98 11.70 13.10 2.30
N LEU A 99 10.95 12.61 3.29
CA LEU A 99 9.72 11.83 3.05
C LEU A 99 8.70 12.62 2.22
N ASN A 100 8.60 13.93 2.46
CA ASN A 100 7.68 14.81 1.73
C ASN A 100 8.09 15.08 0.26
N GLN A 101 9.24 14.56 -0.17
CA GLN A 101 9.70 14.53 -1.56
C GLN A 101 9.49 13.17 -2.21
N THR A 102 8.71 12.31 -1.59
CA THR A 102 8.36 10.98 -2.11
C THR A 102 6.85 10.80 -2.16
N PRO A 103 6.31 10.09 -3.18
CA PRO A 103 4.87 9.80 -3.26
C PRO A 103 4.36 8.98 -2.06
N LEU A 104 5.25 8.30 -1.34
CA LEU A 104 4.92 7.52 -0.14
C LEU A 104 4.33 8.40 0.98
N SER A 105 4.68 9.68 1.02
CA SER A 105 4.12 10.66 1.96
C SER A 105 2.60 10.71 1.93
N ILE A 106 1.99 10.50 0.76
CA ILE A 106 0.52 10.55 0.55
C ILE A 106 -0.19 9.51 1.43
N ILE A 107 0.31 8.27 1.46
CA ILE A 107 -0.32 7.19 2.23
C ILE A 107 0.11 7.15 3.69
N LEU A 108 1.23 7.79 4.02
CA LEU A 108 1.75 7.89 5.38
C LEU A 108 1.30 9.14 6.13
N ASP A 109 0.50 10.00 5.52
CA ASP A 109 -0.05 11.18 6.18
C ASP A 109 -0.88 10.79 7.42
N ARG A 110 -0.97 11.69 8.38
CA ARG A 110 -1.82 11.54 9.57
C ARG A 110 -3.28 11.34 9.20
N ASN A 111 -3.75 12.04 8.18
CA ASN A 111 -5.12 11.98 7.69
C ASN A 111 -5.12 11.96 6.15
N VAL A 112 -5.24 10.77 5.59
CA VAL A 112 -5.33 10.61 4.13
C VAL A 112 -6.70 11.07 3.64
N ASN A 113 -6.70 11.99 2.70
CA ASN A 113 -7.90 12.47 2.01
C ASN A 113 -7.67 12.50 0.49
N LEU A 114 -7.97 11.40 -0.18
CA LEU A 114 -7.84 11.29 -1.63
C LEU A 114 -8.91 12.09 -2.39
N ALA A 115 -9.99 12.49 -1.72
CA ALA A 115 -11.00 13.38 -2.32
C ALA A 115 -10.56 14.85 -2.36
N GLN A 116 -9.38 15.20 -1.81
CA GLN A 116 -8.83 16.54 -1.89
C GLN A 116 -8.59 16.95 -3.34
N ALA A 117 -8.98 18.18 -3.69
CA ALA A 117 -8.90 18.70 -5.04
C ALA A 117 -7.46 18.60 -5.63
N GLY A 118 -7.37 18.04 -6.83
CA GLY A 118 -6.13 17.94 -7.60
C GLY A 118 -5.16 16.84 -7.19
N MET A 119 -5.41 16.11 -6.08
CA MET A 119 -4.52 15.03 -5.64
C MET A 119 -4.67 13.77 -6.51
N VAL A 120 -5.89 13.40 -6.88
CA VAL A 120 -6.16 12.20 -7.70
C VAL A 120 -6.10 12.56 -9.17
N LYS A 121 -5.27 11.86 -9.92
CA LYS A 121 -5.08 11.98 -11.38
C LYS A 121 -5.87 10.94 -12.15
N ASN A 122 -6.09 9.77 -11.58
CA ASN A 122 -6.91 8.71 -12.16
C ASN A 122 -7.66 7.97 -11.07
N HIS A 123 -8.92 7.62 -11.35
CA HIS A 123 -9.76 6.79 -10.51
C HIS A 123 -10.61 5.89 -11.41
N SER A 124 -10.30 4.61 -11.45
CA SER A 124 -10.91 3.65 -12.38
C SER A 124 -11.09 2.29 -11.71
N TYR A 125 -11.81 1.41 -12.39
CA TYR A 125 -11.97 0.00 -12.03
C TYR A 125 -11.44 -0.86 -13.19
N ASP A 126 -10.52 -1.79 -12.92
CA ASP A 126 -9.88 -2.62 -13.94
C ASP A 126 -10.58 -3.98 -14.17
N GLY A 127 -11.77 -4.17 -13.59
CA GLY A 127 -12.53 -5.44 -13.63
C GLY A 127 -12.35 -6.30 -12.38
N THR A 128 -11.28 -6.06 -11.60
CA THR A 128 -10.95 -6.81 -10.38
C THR A 128 -10.68 -5.91 -9.17
N ALA A 129 -10.13 -4.74 -9.41
CA ALA A 129 -9.71 -3.81 -8.36
C ALA A 129 -10.04 -2.36 -8.73
N THR A 130 -10.24 -1.53 -7.72
CA THR A 130 -10.27 -0.08 -7.88
C THR A 130 -8.84 0.45 -7.92
N VAL A 131 -8.53 1.21 -8.95
CA VAL A 131 -7.20 1.79 -9.20
C VAL A 131 -7.28 3.30 -9.00
N VAL A 132 -6.44 3.83 -8.10
CA VAL A 132 -6.32 5.27 -7.85
C VAL A 132 -4.88 5.70 -8.04
N THR A 133 -4.65 6.67 -8.93
CA THR A 133 -3.34 7.32 -9.06
C THR A 133 -3.40 8.68 -8.36
N ALA A 134 -2.55 8.86 -7.36
CA ALA A 134 -2.44 10.09 -6.59
C ALA A 134 -1.06 10.72 -6.76
N GLN A 135 -1.02 12.06 -6.74
CA GLN A 135 0.17 12.88 -6.88
C GLN A 135 0.01 14.15 -6.05
N ASP A 136 1.09 14.62 -5.43
CA ASP A 136 1.05 15.93 -4.76
C ASP A 136 0.84 17.04 -5.81
N PRO A 137 -0.29 17.76 -5.77
CA PRO A 137 -0.58 18.77 -6.78
C PRO A 137 0.37 19.97 -6.73
N LYS A 138 1.07 20.19 -5.61
CA LYS A 138 2.03 21.28 -5.42
C LYS A 138 3.44 20.89 -5.88
N ARG A 139 3.72 19.60 -5.97
CA ARG A 139 5.05 19.04 -6.25
C ARG A 139 4.95 17.81 -7.14
N PRO A 140 4.39 17.95 -8.35
CA PRO A 140 4.20 16.83 -9.27
C PRO A 140 5.53 16.19 -9.72
N GLU A 141 6.63 16.95 -9.65
CA GLU A 141 7.99 16.49 -9.98
C GLU A 141 8.51 15.38 -9.05
N TYR A 142 7.92 15.20 -7.88
CA TYR A 142 8.30 14.10 -6.99
C TYR A 142 7.66 12.75 -7.35
N GLY A 143 6.88 12.74 -8.45
CA GLY A 143 6.29 11.53 -8.98
C GLY A 143 4.87 11.27 -8.47
N SER A 144 4.43 10.01 -8.57
CA SER A 144 3.06 9.61 -8.25
C SER A 144 3.02 8.23 -7.58
N ILE A 145 1.91 7.94 -6.93
CA ILE A 145 1.61 6.61 -6.40
C ILE A 145 0.28 6.12 -6.98
N GLN A 146 0.31 4.94 -7.59
CA GLN A 146 -0.89 4.23 -8.01
C GLN A 146 -1.21 3.16 -6.97
N LEU A 147 -2.43 3.15 -6.47
CA LEU A 147 -2.92 2.26 -5.42
C LEU A 147 -3.98 1.34 -6.01
N LYS A 148 -3.91 0.04 -5.73
CA LYS A 148 -4.94 -0.95 -6.13
C LYS A 148 -5.61 -1.54 -4.90
N PHE A 149 -6.95 -1.47 -4.90
CA PHE A 149 -7.79 -1.94 -3.81
C PHE A 149 -8.78 -2.98 -4.30
N THR A 150 -8.87 -4.11 -3.60
CA THR A 150 -10.01 -5.01 -3.72
C THR A 150 -11.18 -4.49 -2.91
N ALA A 151 -12.40 -4.95 -3.25
CA ALA A 151 -13.61 -4.73 -2.46
C ALA A 151 -14.02 -6.04 -1.75
N ASN A 152 -14.79 -5.93 -0.66
CA ASN A 152 -15.42 -7.04 0.06
C ASN A 152 -14.46 -8.15 0.56
N PRO A 153 -13.55 -7.86 1.50
CA PRO A 153 -13.33 -6.58 2.18
C PRO A 153 -12.53 -5.57 1.36
N VAL A 154 -12.60 -4.29 1.75
CA VAL A 154 -11.71 -3.26 1.18
C VAL A 154 -10.30 -3.53 1.68
N GLU A 155 -9.36 -3.79 0.76
CA GLU A 155 -7.95 -4.04 1.08
C GLU A 155 -7.02 -3.39 0.06
N LEU A 156 -5.97 -2.75 0.54
CA LEU A 156 -4.85 -2.31 -0.30
C LEU A 156 -4.00 -3.53 -0.64
N ARG A 157 -3.96 -3.89 -1.93
CA ARG A 157 -3.25 -5.09 -2.42
C ARG A 157 -1.93 -4.77 -3.10
N GLN A 158 -1.83 -3.58 -3.67
CA GLN A 158 -0.65 -3.20 -4.44
C GLN A 158 -0.54 -1.69 -4.49
N TRP A 159 0.70 -1.20 -4.59
CA TRP A 159 0.98 0.13 -5.12
C TRP A 159 2.12 0.11 -6.12
N ILE A 160 2.13 1.11 -6.98
CA ILE A 160 3.22 1.40 -7.90
C ILE A 160 3.66 2.82 -7.63
N ILE A 161 4.91 3.00 -7.25
CA ILE A 161 5.54 4.31 -7.15
C ILE A 161 6.20 4.60 -8.49
N THR A 162 5.89 5.75 -9.08
CA THR A 162 6.64 6.32 -10.18
C THR A 162 7.38 7.52 -9.62
N ASP A 163 8.72 7.50 -9.64
CA ASP A 163 9.56 8.59 -9.14
C ASP A 163 9.63 9.77 -10.13
N GLY A 164 10.38 10.82 -9.79
CA GLY A 164 10.54 11.99 -10.64
C GLY A 164 11.25 11.72 -11.97
N ASP A 165 12.04 10.66 -12.05
CA ASP A 165 12.76 10.22 -13.25
C ASP A 165 11.94 9.24 -14.11
N GLY A 166 10.75 8.85 -13.65
CA GLY A 166 9.85 7.93 -14.35
C GLY A 166 10.10 6.44 -14.05
N ASN A 167 11.04 6.10 -13.15
CA ASN A 167 11.24 4.72 -12.75
C ASN A 167 10.06 4.22 -11.93
N GLN A 168 9.68 2.96 -12.15
CA GLN A 168 8.56 2.35 -11.46
C GLN A 168 9.01 1.25 -10.51
N THR A 169 8.49 1.31 -9.30
CA THR A 169 8.63 0.26 -8.30
C THR A 169 7.24 -0.23 -7.89
N THR A 170 6.97 -1.51 -8.13
CA THR A 170 5.72 -2.15 -7.76
C THR A 170 5.88 -2.90 -6.45
N VAL A 171 4.99 -2.67 -5.49
CA VAL A 171 4.91 -3.42 -4.24
C VAL A 171 3.57 -4.12 -4.16
N VAL A 172 3.58 -5.44 -4.09
CA VAL A 172 2.41 -6.29 -3.87
C VAL A 172 2.39 -6.70 -2.40
N LEU A 173 1.24 -6.53 -1.75
CA LEU A 173 1.05 -6.82 -0.33
C LEU A 173 0.38 -8.18 -0.14
N GLY A 174 0.93 -9.00 0.73
CA GLY A 174 0.36 -10.29 1.13
C GLY A 174 -0.85 -10.18 2.07
N GLY A 175 -1.20 -8.98 2.47
CA GLY A 175 -2.22 -8.62 3.46
C GLY A 175 -1.58 -7.80 4.57
N LEU A 176 -2.34 -6.84 5.09
CA LEU A 176 -1.91 -6.00 6.21
C LEU A 176 -2.73 -6.34 7.45
N GLU A 177 -2.08 -6.87 8.46
CA GLU A 177 -2.70 -7.19 9.74
C GLU A 177 -2.40 -6.10 10.76
N LYS A 178 -3.39 -5.75 11.57
CA LYS A 178 -3.19 -4.80 12.68
C LYS A 178 -2.13 -5.35 13.63
N ALA A 179 -1.19 -4.50 14.02
CA ALA A 179 -0.08 -4.89 14.89
C ALA A 179 0.21 -3.82 15.94
N ASN A 180 0.71 -4.25 17.10
CA ASN A 180 1.23 -3.34 18.10
C ASN A 180 2.74 -3.15 17.86
N LEU A 181 3.10 -2.09 17.14
CA LEU A 181 4.46 -1.83 16.70
C LEU A 181 5.13 -0.81 17.64
N PRO A 182 6.24 -1.17 18.32
CA PRO A 182 6.98 -0.20 19.15
C PRO A 182 7.64 0.87 18.29
N ASN A 183 7.79 2.08 18.81
CA ASN A 183 8.45 3.16 18.07
C ASN A 183 9.92 2.86 17.75
N SER A 184 10.59 2.09 18.60
CA SER A 184 11.99 1.67 18.41
C SER A 184 12.23 0.90 17.11
N MET A 185 11.21 0.24 16.56
CA MET A 185 11.25 -0.44 15.26
C MET A 185 11.59 0.52 14.11
N PHE A 186 11.29 1.81 14.32
CA PHE A 186 11.42 2.86 13.30
C PHE A 186 12.58 3.82 13.61
N TYR A 187 13.55 3.42 14.44
CA TYR A 187 14.76 4.19 14.69
C TYR A 187 15.87 3.71 13.77
N ILE A 188 16.58 4.65 13.13
CA ILE A 188 17.69 4.33 12.22
C ILE A 188 18.98 4.02 12.99
N ASP A 189 19.23 4.68 14.12
CA ASP A 189 20.48 4.55 14.87
C ASP A 189 20.86 3.11 15.25
N PRO A 190 19.93 2.24 15.72
CA PRO A 190 20.24 0.84 15.97
C PRO A 190 20.65 0.07 14.73
N GLU A 191 20.17 0.44 13.53
CA GLU A 191 20.56 -0.19 12.29
C GLU A 191 21.98 0.24 11.86
N LEU A 192 22.32 1.52 12.03
CA LEU A 192 23.65 2.05 11.77
C LEU A 192 24.71 1.47 12.73
N ALA A 193 24.34 1.22 13.99
CA ALA A 193 25.24 0.60 14.96
C ALA A 193 25.63 -0.83 14.59
N LYS A 194 24.81 -1.55 13.82
CA LYS A 194 25.12 -2.92 13.34
C LYS A 194 26.12 -2.96 12.19
N LEU A 195 26.40 -1.82 11.56
CA LEU A 195 27.35 -1.70 10.45
C LEU A 195 28.79 -1.41 10.93
N ARG A 196 28.98 -1.18 12.23
CA ARG A 196 30.28 -0.91 12.88
C ARG A 196 30.84 -2.18 13.48
#